data_74ace831bad004cc043210d886d50cb3
#
_entry.id   74ace831bad004cc043210d886d50cb3
#
_cell.length_a   1.000
_cell.length_b   1.000
_cell.length_c   1.000
_cell.angle_alpha   90.00
_cell.angle_beta   90.00
_cell.angle_gamma   90.00
#
_symmetry.space_group_name_H-M   'P 1'
#
loop_
_entity.id
_entity.type
_entity.pdbx_description
1 polymer ?
#
loop_
_entity_poly.entity_id
_entity_poly.type
_entity_poly.pdbx_seq_one_letter_code
_entity_poly.pdbx_strand_id
1 'polypeptide(L)'
;MKRKELLKRLDLSTFIAFDFETTGLDHQNDKIIEVAAIKFIDGEIADRYVELVNPGMSIPSVITEITGISDKMVCLSPSEELIIDDLLSFIGNNPLVAHNIHFDEKFLFQLCNRLGRDVLENAQYDTLQLARSVLYDQPVFNLSALSEYFGLSSKGAHRAEKDTENTGLIFLELVDEVSKYPLETISRVNSMIKGTSIPNQKLYVDLGNELTKNGDIKAGLLEFDKPRKSMSNSFLDRLSLDK
;
A
#
# COMPACT_ATOMS: atom_id res chain seq x y z
N MET A 1 -9.04 -9.19 -19.30
CA MET A 1 -7.61 -9.64 -19.20
C MET A 1 -7.45 -10.37 -17.88
N LYS A 2 -6.65 -11.43 -17.80
CA LYS A 2 -6.36 -12.06 -16.49
C LYS A 2 -5.42 -11.16 -15.69
N ARG A 3 -5.61 -11.06 -14.35
CA ARG A 3 -4.78 -10.21 -13.45
C ARG A 3 -3.27 -10.39 -13.69
N LYS A 4 -2.78 -11.62 -13.74
CA LYS A 4 -1.37 -11.93 -13.99
C LYS A 4 -0.83 -11.29 -15.27
N GLU A 5 -1.59 -11.31 -16.36
CA GLU A 5 -1.20 -10.70 -17.63
C GLU A 5 -1.18 -9.17 -17.54
N LEU A 6 -2.14 -8.58 -16.80
CA LEU A 6 -2.15 -7.16 -16.51
C LEU A 6 -0.91 -6.73 -15.73
N LEU A 7 -0.61 -7.42 -14.62
CA LEU A 7 0.56 -7.12 -13.79
C LEU A 7 1.86 -7.19 -14.59
N LYS A 8 2.00 -8.20 -15.46
CA LYS A 8 3.17 -8.32 -16.33
C LYS A 8 3.33 -7.13 -17.27
N ARG A 9 2.23 -6.65 -17.85
CA ARG A 9 2.26 -5.49 -18.76
C ARG A 9 2.55 -4.17 -18.06
N LEU A 10 2.23 -4.07 -16.76
CA LEU A 10 2.46 -2.90 -15.93
C LEU A 10 3.80 -2.94 -15.18
N ASP A 11 4.65 -3.93 -15.46
CA ASP A 11 5.91 -4.14 -14.73
C ASP A 11 5.69 -4.31 -13.20
N LEU A 12 4.58 -4.97 -12.86
CA LEU A 12 4.13 -5.26 -11.48
C LEU A 12 4.04 -6.76 -11.19
N SER A 13 4.70 -7.60 -12.03
CA SER A 13 4.76 -9.05 -11.77
C SER A 13 5.40 -9.38 -10.44
N THR A 14 6.30 -8.52 -9.95
CA THR A 14 6.86 -8.59 -8.61
C THR A 14 6.77 -7.21 -7.97
N PHE A 15 6.28 -7.14 -6.75
CA PHE A 15 6.31 -5.92 -5.92
C PHE A 15 6.43 -6.28 -4.44
N ILE A 16 6.83 -5.32 -3.61
CA ILE A 16 6.92 -5.45 -2.17
C ILE A 16 5.86 -4.53 -1.54
N ALA A 17 4.91 -5.12 -0.82
CA ALA A 17 4.10 -4.37 0.13
C ALA A 17 4.90 -4.25 1.43
N PHE A 18 4.87 -3.08 2.09
CA PHE A 18 5.57 -2.87 3.35
C PHE A 18 4.83 -1.92 4.27
N ASP A 19 5.10 -2.06 5.57
CA ASP A 19 4.51 -1.27 6.64
C ASP A 19 5.43 -1.27 7.86
N PHE A 20 5.50 -0.16 8.59
CA PHE A 20 6.28 0.01 9.80
C PHE A 20 5.40 0.40 10.97
N GLU A 21 5.59 -0.29 12.10
CA GLU A 21 5.16 0.23 13.39
C GLU A 21 6.32 1.02 14.01
N THR A 22 6.00 2.13 14.66
CA THR A 22 7.00 3.10 15.13
C THR A 22 6.69 3.58 16.54
N THR A 23 7.67 4.19 17.23
CA THR A 23 7.47 4.78 18.57
C THR A 23 6.63 6.05 18.55
N GLY A 24 6.35 6.61 17.36
CA GLY A 24 5.57 7.83 17.17
C GLY A 24 5.56 8.27 15.71
N LEU A 25 5.16 9.50 15.43
CA LEU A 25 4.95 10.02 14.07
C LEU A 25 6.14 10.86 13.54
N ASP A 26 7.11 11.16 14.36
CA ASP A 26 8.25 12.01 14.00
C ASP A 26 9.42 11.16 13.49
N HIS A 27 9.49 10.95 12.18
CA HIS A 27 10.53 10.17 11.51
C HIS A 27 11.98 10.61 11.82
N GLN A 28 12.20 11.82 12.40
CA GLN A 28 13.53 12.28 12.79
C GLN A 28 13.94 11.76 14.19
N ASN A 29 12.99 11.68 15.11
CA ASN A 29 13.23 11.37 16.52
C ASN A 29 12.68 9.99 16.92
N ASP A 30 11.59 9.55 16.30
CA ASP A 30 11.00 8.24 16.55
C ASP A 30 11.74 7.12 15.82
N LYS A 31 11.50 5.90 16.28
CA LYS A 31 12.18 4.69 15.86
C LYS A 31 11.19 3.63 15.39
N ILE A 32 11.66 2.75 14.51
CA ILE A 32 10.89 1.58 14.07
C ILE A 32 10.89 0.55 15.19
N ILE A 33 9.74 -0.08 15.44
CA ILE A 33 9.54 -1.16 16.43
C ILE A 33 9.05 -2.47 15.81
N GLU A 34 8.47 -2.43 14.61
CA GLU A 34 8.17 -3.61 13.80
C GLU A 34 8.33 -3.24 12.32
N VAL A 35 8.87 -4.16 11.54
CA VAL A 35 8.98 -4.07 10.08
C VAL A 35 8.23 -5.24 9.49
N ALA A 36 7.38 -4.99 8.51
CA ALA A 36 6.84 -6.03 7.65
C ALA A 36 7.05 -5.64 6.18
N ALA A 37 7.62 -6.55 5.42
CA ALA A 37 7.71 -6.46 3.97
C ALA A 37 7.28 -7.80 3.36
N ILE A 38 6.31 -7.77 2.45
CA ILE A 38 5.74 -8.96 1.83
C ILE A 38 5.94 -8.88 0.32
N LYS A 39 6.61 -9.89 -0.22
CA LYS A 39 6.85 -10.03 -1.65
C LYS A 39 5.67 -10.70 -2.33
N PHE A 40 5.12 -10.02 -3.30
CA PHE A 40 4.11 -10.57 -4.20
C PHE A 40 4.75 -10.90 -5.55
N ILE A 41 4.42 -12.08 -6.08
CA ILE A 41 4.82 -12.50 -7.43
C ILE A 41 3.56 -12.96 -8.17
N ASP A 42 3.30 -12.35 -9.32
CA ASP A 42 2.14 -12.64 -10.17
C ASP A 42 0.79 -12.54 -9.46
N GLY A 43 0.73 -11.69 -8.41
CA GLY A 43 -0.47 -11.45 -7.60
C GLY A 43 -0.63 -12.38 -6.39
N GLU A 44 0.32 -13.26 -6.13
CA GLU A 44 0.32 -14.19 -5.00
C GLU A 44 1.46 -13.84 -4.01
N ILE A 45 1.24 -14.09 -2.73
CA ILE A 45 2.28 -13.91 -1.71
C ILE A 45 3.35 -14.99 -1.92
N ALA A 46 4.59 -14.56 -2.12
CA ALA A 46 5.72 -15.43 -2.39
C ALA A 46 6.71 -15.52 -1.22
N ASP A 47 6.90 -14.42 -0.48
CA ASP A 47 7.89 -14.36 0.61
C ASP A 47 7.52 -13.27 1.61
N ARG A 48 8.07 -13.35 2.83
CA ARG A 48 7.80 -12.41 3.93
C ARG A 48 9.10 -12.10 4.67
N TYR A 49 9.29 -10.84 4.98
CA TYR A 49 10.28 -10.35 5.93
C TYR A 49 9.53 -9.62 7.04
N VAL A 50 9.48 -10.18 8.23
CA VAL A 50 8.77 -9.61 9.38
C VAL A 50 9.69 -9.69 10.60
N GLU A 51 9.96 -8.54 11.21
CA GLU A 51 10.88 -8.46 12.34
C GLU A 51 10.43 -7.43 13.35
N LEU A 52 10.41 -7.79 14.64
CA LEU A 52 10.33 -6.83 15.73
C LEU A 52 11.70 -6.17 15.90
N VAL A 53 11.71 -4.88 16.16
CA VAL A 53 12.93 -4.07 16.23
C VAL A 53 13.04 -3.43 17.60
N ASN A 54 14.22 -3.54 18.21
CA ASN A 54 14.53 -2.84 19.44
C ASN A 54 14.86 -1.36 19.13
N PRO A 55 14.00 -0.41 19.53
CA PRO A 55 14.22 0.99 19.22
C PRO A 55 15.36 1.64 20.03
N GLY A 56 15.90 0.95 21.05
CA GLY A 56 16.88 1.50 21.98
C GLY A 56 16.33 2.60 22.89
N MET A 57 15.02 2.77 22.93
CA MET A 57 14.28 3.72 23.78
C MET A 57 12.96 3.11 24.23
N SER A 58 12.33 3.71 25.25
CA SER A 58 11.03 3.23 25.73
C SER A 58 9.92 3.54 24.75
N ILE A 59 9.03 2.58 24.54
CA ILE A 59 7.84 2.73 23.68
C ILE A 59 6.77 3.48 24.48
N PRO A 60 6.23 4.60 23.96
CA PRO A 60 5.14 5.32 24.61
C PRO A 60 3.91 4.42 24.82
N SER A 61 3.24 4.54 25.98
CA SER A 61 2.09 3.69 26.31
C SER A 61 0.97 3.76 25.28
N VAL A 62 0.74 4.94 24.68
CA VAL A 62 -0.25 5.12 23.62
C VAL A 62 0.09 4.29 22.37
N ILE A 63 1.36 4.14 22.03
CA ILE A 63 1.80 3.31 20.91
C ILE A 63 1.57 1.83 21.25
N THR A 64 1.92 1.41 22.47
CA THR A 64 1.61 0.04 22.94
C THR A 64 0.11 -0.26 22.90
N GLU A 65 -0.73 0.71 23.25
CA GLU A 65 -2.19 0.57 23.19
C GLU A 65 -2.69 0.39 21.73
N ILE A 66 -2.08 1.07 20.78
CA ILE A 66 -2.45 1.01 19.35
C ILE A 66 -1.93 -0.27 18.69
N THR A 67 -0.62 -0.56 18.85
CA THR A 67 0.08 -1.62 18.10
C THR A 67 0.10 -2.95 18.83
N GLY A 68 -0.12 -2.93 20.15
CA GLY A 68 0.09 -4.08 21.04
C GLY A 68 1.56 -4.41 21.30
N ILE A 69 2.50 -3.64 20.75
CA ILE A 69 3.95 -3.87 20.91
C ILE A 69 4.43 -3.15 22.17
N SER A 70 5.09 -3.87 23.06
CA SER A 70 5.61 -3.36 24.33
C SER A 70 7.12 -3.47 24.40
N ASP A 71 7.76 -2.68 25.29
CA ASP A 71 9.20 -2.75 25.57
C ASP A 71 9.67 -4.19 25.85
N LYS A 72 8.84 -4.98 26.55
CA LYS A 72 9.16 -6.38 26.86
C LYS A 72 9.25 -7.25 25.60
N MET A 73 8.47 -6.96 24.57
CA MET A 73 8.47 -7.74 23.33
C MET A 73 9.73 -7.46 22.51
N VAL A 74 10.18 -6.21 22.48
CA VAL A 74 11.30 -5.78 21.63
C VAL A 74 12.66 -5.81 22.32
N CYS A 75 12.74 -6.02 23.65
CA CYS A 75 13.99 -5.89 24.41
C CYS A 75 15.11 -6.85 23.96
N LEU A 76 14.78 -7.99 23.36
CA LEU A 76 15.72 -8.96 22.80
C LEU A 76 15.73 -8.98 21.27
N SER A 77 14.95 -8.12 20.64
CA SER A 77 14.91 -8.01 19.18
C SER A 77 16.18 -7.32 18.65
N PRO A 78 16.54 -7.52 17.39
CA PRO A 78 17.64 -6.82 16.74
C PRO A 78 17.37 -5.31 16.71
N SER A 79 18.45 -4.51 16.69
CA SER A 79 18.34 -3.07 16.47
C SER A 79 18.18 -2.73 14.98
N GLU A 80 17.86 -1.48 14.68
CA GLU A 80 17.75 -0.98 13.30
C GLU A 80 19.01 -1.27 12.49
N GLU A 81 20.21 -1.17 13.09
CA GLU A 81 21.50 -1.42 12.44
C GLU A 81 21.68 -2.88 12.00
N LEU A 82 21.07 -3.81 12.72
CA LEU A 82 21.21 -5.24 12.43
C LEU A 82 20.26 -5.72 11.34
N ILE A 83 19.13 -5.03 11.14
CA ILE A 83 18.10 -5.46 10.19
C ILE A 83 18.17 -4.75 8.83
N ILE A 84 18.83 -3.57 8.76
CA ILE A 84 18.73 -2.70 7.57
C ILE A 84 19.21 -3.39 6.30
N ASP A 85 20.34 -4.07 6.35
CA ASP A 85 20.95 -4.66 5.15
C ASP A 85 20.12 -5.85 4.63
N ASP A 86 19.52 -6.64 5.52
CA ASP A 86 18.60 -7.71 5.17
C ASP A 86 17.29 -7.17 4.59
N LEU A 87 16.73 -6.11 5.20
CA LEU A 87 15.54 -5.43 4.71
C LEU A 87 15.77 -4.86 3.29
N LEU A 88 16.86 -4.12 3.09
CA LEU A 88 17.19 -3.54 1.79
C LEU A 88 17.45 -4.63 0.73
N SER A 89 18.09 -5.74 1.12
CA SER A 89 18.28 -6.91 0.26
C SER A 89 16.96 -7.58 -0.13
N PHE A 90 16.00 -7.68 0.81
CA PHE A 90 14.67 -8.22 0.57
C PHE A 90 13.86 -7.34 -0.40
N ILE A 91 13.90 -6.03 -0.20
CA ILE A 91 13.25 -5.04 -1.07
C ILE A 91 13.88 -5.08 -2.48
N GLY A 92 15.20 -5.00 -2.57
CA GLY A 92 15.90 -4.90 -3.85
C GLY A 92 15.39 -3.76 -4.72
N ASN A 93 15.29 -3.99 -6.03
CA ASN A 93 14.80 -2.98 -6.99
C ASN A 93 13.28 -3.13 -7.29
N ASN A 94 12.54 -3.87 -6.47
CA ASN A 94 11.12 -4.10 -6.71
C ASN A 94 10.28 -2.86 -6.41
N PRO A 95 9.17 -2.64 -7.13
CA PRO A 95 8.20 -1.61 -6.78
C PRO A 95 7.75 -1.73 -5.32
N LEU A 96 7.58 -0.58 -4.65
CA LEU A 96 7.13 -0.48 -3.27
C LEU A 96 5.66 -0.08 -3.19
N VAL A 97 4.90 -0.77 -2.35
CA VAL A 97 3.49 -0.52 -2.11
C VAL A 97 3.26 -0.33 -0.61
N ALA A 98 2.61 0.77 -0.22
CA ALA A 98 2.18 0.96 1.17
C ALA A 98 0.83 1.68 1.24
N HIS A 99 0.24 1.70 2.41
CA HIS A 99 -0.98 2.47 2.66
C HIS A 99 -0.62 3.80 3.32
N ASN A 100 -0.67 4.91 2.56
CA ASN A 100 -0.09 6.21 2.92
C ASN A 100 1.45 6.17 2.93
N ILE A 101 2.02 5.73 1.82
CA ILE A 101 3.45 5.41 1.63
C ILE A 101 4.42 6.49 2.13
N HIS A 102 4.02 7.77 2.11
CA HIS A 102 4.88 8.86 2.57
C HIS A 102 5.27 8.76 4.05
N PHE A 103 4.48 8.07 4.87
CA PHE A 103 4.84 7.83 6.26
C PHE A 103 6.02 6.86 6.34
N ASP A 104 5.87 5.68 5.77
CA ASP A 104 6.86 4.61 5.82
C ASP A 104 8.14 4.98 5.06
N GLU A 105 7.99 5.62 3.90
CA GLU A 105 9.11 6.13 3.11
C GLU A 105 10.01 7.06 3.91
N LYS A 106 9.44 7.98 4.69
CA LYS A 106 10.21 8.91 5.51
C LYS A 106 11.00 8.19 6.60
N PHE A 107 10.42 7.18 7.25
CA PHE A 107 11.13 6.37 8.22
C PHE A 107 12.25 5.57 7.57
N LEU A 108 11.99 4.91 6.43
CA LEU A 108 13.01 4.17 5.68
C LEU A 108 14.14 5.10 5.19
N PHE A 109 13.80 6.27 4.67
CA PHE A 109 14.77 7.28 4.24
C PHE A 109 15.68 7.72 5.42
N GLN A 110 15.08 8.04 6.58
CA GLN A 110 15.84 8.43 7.75
C GLN A 110 16.69 7.29 8.31
N LEU A 111 16.18 6.05 8.26
CA LEU A 111 16.94 4.87 8.64
C LEU A 111 18.18 4.71 7.76
N CYS A 112 18.02 4.76 6.43
CA CYS A 112 19.14 4.71 5.49
C CYS A 112 20.14 5.82 5.73
N ASN A 113 19.70 7.07 5.90
CA ASN A 113 20.61 8.20 6.17
C ASN A 113 21.39 8.04 7.46
N ARG A 114 20.74 7.64 8.57
CA ARG A 114 21.41 7.45 9.86
C ARG A 114 22.49 6.39 9.78
N LEU A 115 22.27 5.34 8.97
CA LEU A 115 23.16 4.19 8.87
C LEU A 115 24.10 4.24 7.66
N GLY A 116 24.10 5.35 6.91
CA GLY A 116 24.98 5.54 5.75
C GLY A 116 24.71 4.55 4.63
N ARG A 117 23.44 4.22 4.40
CA ARG A 117 22.98 3.38 3.28
C ARG A 117 22.42 4.23 2.16
N ASP A 118 22.49 3.74 0.94
CA ASP A 118 21.89 4.41 -0.22
C ASP A 118 20.37 4.45 -0.06
N VAL A 119 19.78 5.59 -0.44
CA VAL A 119 18.33 5.77 -0.46
C VAL A 119 17.75 4.99 -1.64
N LEU A 120 16.62 4.33 -1.40
CA LEU A 120 15.93 3.57 -2.43
C LEU A 120 15.26 4.48 -3.45
N GLU A 121 15.44 4.17 -4.74
CA GLU A 121 14.80 4.89 -5.87
C GLU A 121 13.70 4.03 -6.53
N ASN A 122 13.10 3.12 -5.77
CA ASN A 122 12.08 2.20 -6.26
C ASN A 122 10.81 2.96 -6.68
N ALA A 123 10.12 2.44 -7.70
CA ALA A 123 8.79 2.93 -8.05
C ALA A 123 7.83 2.76 -6.85
N GLN A 124 7.05 3.80 -6.56
CA GLN A 124 6.21 3.87 -5.36
C GLN A 124 4.73 3.86 -5.71
N TYR A 125 3.96 3.10 -4.93
CA TYR A 125 2.51 2.99 -5.07
C TYR A 125 1.84 3.16 -3.71
N ASP A 126 0.86 4.05 -3.66
CA ASP A 126 0.10 4.39 -2.47
C ASP A 126 -1.35 3.94 -2.60
N THR A 127 -1.73 2.93 -1.82
CA THR A 127 -3.09 2.39 -1.85
C THR A 127 -4.13 3.38 -1.34
N LEU A 128 -3.80 4.28 -0.41
CA LEU A 128 -4.71 5.34 0.07
C LEU A 128 -5.05 6.32 -1.05
N GLN A 129 -4.04 6.83 -1.77
CA GLN A 129 -4.25 7.74 -2.89
C GLN A 129 -4.99 7.05 -4.04
N LEU A 130 -4.60 5.81 -4.35
CA LEU A 130 -5.24 5.04 -5.42
C LEU A 130 -6.70 4.74 -5.09
N ALA A 131 -7.01 4.32 -3.86
CA ALA A 131 -8.38 4.10 -3.41
C ALA A 131 -9.25 5.35 -3.54
N ARG A 132 -8.74 6.52 -3.12
CA ARG A 132 -9.44 7.81 -3.27
C ARG A 132 -9.73 8.18 -4.72
N SER A 133 -8.89 7.73 -5.66
CA SER A 133 -9.07 8.01 -7.09
C SER A 133 -10.07 7.08 -7.78
N VAL A 134 -10.28 5.86 -7.27
CA VAL A 134 -11.13 4.84 -7.92
C VAL A 134 -12.39 4.47 -7.15
N LEU A 135 -12.43 4.72 -5.83
CA LEU A 135 -13.56 4.39 -4.95
C LEU A 135 -14.22 5.69 -4.42
N TYR A 136 -14.58 6.59 -5.33
CA TYR A 136 -15.04 7.95 -5.01
C TYR A 136 -16.32 8.00 -4.17
N ASP A 137 -17.07 6.92 -4.07
CA ASP A 137 -18.30 6.77 -3.30
C ASP A 137 -18.07 6.28 -1.86
N GLN A 138 -16.82 5.97 -1.49
CA GLN A 138 -16.50 5.53 -0.13
C GLN A 138 -16.29 6.71 0.81
N PRO A 139 -16.86 6.67 2.04
CA PRO A 139 -16.70 7.75 3.01
C PRO A 139 -15.35 7.69 3.76
N VAL A 140 -14.72 6.53 3.84
CA VAL A 140 -13.50 6.27 4.62
C VAL A 140 -12.54 5.42 3.83
N PHE A 141 -11.26 5.75 3.88
CA PHE A 141 -10.19 5.11 3.11
C PHE A 141 -9.05 4.59 3.98
N ASN A 142 -9.23 4.43 5.30
CA ASN A 142 -8.22 3.76 6.10
C ASN A 142 -8.14 2.27 5.75
N LEU A 143 -7.04 1.63 6.13
CA LEU A 143 -6.74 0.25 5.75
C LEU A 143 -7.83 -0.74 6.21
N SER A 144 -8.36 -0.54 7.42
CA SER A 144 -9.43 -1.39 7.97
C SER A 144 -10.72 -1.28 7.16
N ALA A 145 -11.15 -0.07 6.79
CA ALA A 145 -12.35 0.15 5.96
C ALA A 145 -12.18 -0.43 4.55
N LEU A 146 -10.99 -0.28 3.95
CA LEU A 146 -10.71 -0.88 2.65
C LEU A 146 -10.63 -2.41 2.73
N SER A 147 -10.07 -2.96 3.82
CA SER A 147 -10.06 -4.40 4.05
C SER A 147 -11.49 -4.96 4.14
N GLU A 148 -12.37 -4.28 4.88
CA GLU A 148 -13.79 -4.66 4.95
C GLU A 148 -14.47 -4.54 3.58
N TYR A 149 -14.23 -3.45 2.86
CA TYR A 149 -14.79 -3.20 1.52
C TYR A 149 -14.46 -4.32 0.53
N PHE A 150 -13.21 -4.80 0.54
CA PHE A 150 -12.77 -5.90 -0.32
C PHE A 150 -12.98 -7.30 0.28
N GLY A 151 -13.63 -7.41 1.46
CA GLY A 151 -13.92 -8.69 2.12
C GLY A 151 -12.69 -9.40 2.67
N LEU A 152 -11.63 -8.65 2.99
CA LEU A 152 -10.41 -9.17 3.60
C LEU A 152 -10.56 -9.28 5.11
N SER A 153 -9.84 -10.25 5.72
CA SER A 153 -9.87 -10.43 7.17
C SER A 153 -9.18 -9.27 7.89
N SER A 154 -9.87 -8.67 8.85
CA SER A 154 -9.31 -7.68 9.79
C SER A 154 -8.73 -8.33 11.07
N LYS A 155 -8.79 -9.66 11.19
CA LYS A 155 -8.23 -10.35 12.36
C LYS A 155 -6.70 -10.19 12.37
N GLY A 156 -6.17 -9.54 13.42
CA GLY A 156 -4.75 -9.22 13.54
C GLY A 156 -4.39 -7.83 12.99
N ALA A 157 -5.36 -6.96 12.73
CA ALA A 157 -5.12 -5.55 12.42
C ALA A 157 -4.27 -4.88 13.52
N HIS A 158 -3.52 -3.83 13.15
CA HIS A 158 -2.51 -3.16 13.98
C HIS A 158 -1.30 -4.04 14.32
N ARG A 159 -0.98 -4.94 13.41
CA ARG A 159 0.30 -5.64 13.35
C ARG A 159 0.81 -5.50 11.92
N ALA A 160 2.03 -5.02 11.79
CA ALA A 160 2.61 -4.68 10.49
C ALA A 160 2.48 -5.82 9.47
N GLU A 161 2.63 -7.09 9.87
CA GLU A 161 2.49 -8.22 8.95
C GLU A 161 1.09 -8.30 8.31
N LYS A 162 0.02 -8.21 9.13
CA LYS A 162 -1.35 -8.34 8.61
C LYS A 162 -1.76 -7.12 7.81
N ASP A 163 -1.34 -5.95 8.23
CA ASP A 163 -1.63 -4.70 7.55
C ASP A 163 -0.90 -4.65 6.19
N THR A 164 0.35 -5.10 6.14
CA THR A 164 1.12 -5.27 4.90
C THR A 164 0.49 -6.28 3.93
N GLU A 165 0.02 -7.43 4.44
CA GLU A 165 -0.69 -8.42 3.62
C GLU A 165 -1.94 -7.81 2.98
N ASN A 166 -2.78 -7.17 3.80
CA ASN A 166 -4.00 -6.52 3.31
C ASN A 166 -3.67 -5.39 2.33
N THR A 167 -2.63 -4.59 2.59
CA THR A 167 -2.16 -3.53 1.68
C THR A 167 -1.83 -4.07 0.31
N GLY A 168 -1.07 -5.16 0.21
CA GLY A 168 -0.74 -5.79 -1.06
C GLY A 168 -1.97 -6.34 -1.79
N LEU A 169 -2.89 -7.00 -1.07
CA LEU A 169 -4.14 -7.51 -1.66
C LEU A 169 -5.05 -6.37 -2.13
N ILE A 170 -5.20 -5.30 -1.35
CA ILE A 170 -5.96 -4.10 -1.73
C ILE A 170 -5.34 -3.45 -2.97
N PHE A 171 -4.01 -3.37 -3.04
CA PHE A 171 -3.33 -2.83 -4.22
C PHE A 171 -3.72 -3.59 -5.49
N LEU A 172 -3.74 -4.92 -5.45
CA LEU A 172 -4.15 -5.75 -6.58
C LEU A 172 -5.60 -5.46 -7.03
N GLU A 173 -6.53 -5.32 -6.09
CA GLU A 173 -7.93 -4.97 -6.38
C GLU A 173 -8.02 -3.55 -6.99
N LEU A 174 -7.27 -2.58 -6.46
CA LEU A 174 -7.26 -1.22 -6.96
C LEU A 174 -6.64 -1.12 -8.36
N VAL A 175 -5.59 -1.90 -8.67
CA VAL A 175 -5.02 -2.00 -10.02
C VAL A 175 -6.06 -2.55 -11.01
N ASP A 176 -6.81 -3.57 -10.62
CA ASP A 176 -7.90 -4.09 -11.45
C ASP A 176 -9.00 -3.03 -11.66
N GLU A 177 -9.36 -2.25 -10.63
CA GLU A 177 -10.36 -1.18 -10.76
C GLU A 177 -9.90 -0.07 -11.71
N VAL A 178 -8.68 0.45 -11.53
CA VAL A 178 -8.17 1.53 -12.38
C VAL A 178 -7.97 1.09 -13.83
N SER A 179 -7.68 -0.20 -14.06
CA SER A 179 -7.51 -0.75 -15.40
C SER A 179 -8.80 -0.79 -16.25
N LYS A 180 -9.96 -0.60 -15.59
CA LYS A 180 -11.27 -0.53 -16.27
C LYS A 180 -11.57 0.87 -16.84
N TYR A 181 -10.76 1.87 -16.50
CA TYR A 181 -10.96 3.23 -17.00
C TYR A 181 -10.60 3.34 -18.48
N PRO A 182 -11.36 4.13 -19.25
CA PRO A 182 -11.07 4.35 -20.66
C PRO A 182 -9.78 5.14 -20.84
N LEU A 183 -9.11 4.95 -21.98
CA LEU A 183 -7.86 5.63 -22.33
C LEU A 183 -7.96 7.15 -22.16
N GLU A 184 -9.10 7.76 -22.48
CA GLU A 184 -9.30 9.20 -22.34
C GLU A 184 -9.14 9.65 -20.88
N THR A 185 -9.73 8.91 -19.91
CA THR A 185 -9.60 9.20 -18.48
C THR A 185 -8.15 9.06 -18.03
N ILE A 186 -7.50 7.96 -18.38
CA ILE A 186 -6.09 7.72 -18.05
C ILE A 186 -5.19 8.81 -18.65
N SER A 187 -5.43 9.22 -19.91
CA SER A 187 -4.67 10.27 -20.57
C SER A 187 -4.84 11.64 -19.89
N ARG A 188 -6.05 11.96 -19.42
CA ARG A 188 -6.30 13.20 -18.65
C ARG A 188 -5.55 13.16 -17.31
N VAL A 189 -5.62 12.05 -16.57
CA VAL A 189 -4.84 11.88 -15.33
C VAL A 189 -3.36 12.05 -15.61
N ASN A 190 -2.79 11.38 -16.63
CA ASN A 190 -1.39 11.51 -17.01
C ASN A 190 -0.99 12.94 -17.34
N SER A 191 -1.87 13.69 -18.01
CA SER A 191 -1.62 15.10 -18.31
C SER A 191 -1.56 15.98 -17.06
N MET A 192 -2.39 15.67 -16.04
CA MET A 192 -2.44 16.41 -14.77
C MET A 192 -1.22 16.13 -13.88
N ILE A 193 -0.75 14.88 -13.87
CA ILE A 193 0.37 14.46 -12.99
C ILE A 193 1.74 14.55 -13.67
N LYS A 194 1.78 14.97 -14.93
CA LYS A 194 3.03 15.09 -15.69
C LYS A 194 4.00 16.08 -15.02
N GLY A 195 5.24 15.61 -14.79
CA GLY A 195 6.29 16.41 -14.15
C GLY A 195 6.18 16.52 -12.63
N THR A 196 5.29 15.75 -12.02
CA THR A 196 5.23 15.55 -10.57
C THR A 196 6.02 14.29 -10.17
N SER A 197 6.33 14.15 -8.89
CA SER A 197 6.95 12.93 -8.32
C SER A 197 6.00 12.31 -7.29
N ILE A 198 4.74 12.09 -7.69
CA ILE A 198 3.74 11.51 -6.80
C ILE A 198 3.71 9.98 -6.91
N PRO A 199 3.37 9.28 -5.83
CA PRO A 199 3.07 7.86 -5.89
C PRO A 199 2.01 7.54 -6.95
N ASN A 200 2.02 6.31 -7.46
CA ASN A 200 1.12 5.83 -8.53
C ASN A 200 1.31 6.47 -9.92
N GLN A 201 2.19 7.46 -10.10
CA GLN A 201 2.40 8.09 -11.42
C GLN A 201 2.75 7.03 -12.49
N LYS A 202 3.69 6.13 -12.17
CA LYS A 202 4.12 5.06 -13.10
C LYS A 202 2.93 4.17 -13.50
N LEU A 203 2.01 3.84 -12.59
CA LEU A 203 0.83 3.02 -12.89
C LEU A 203 -0.03 3.65 -13.99
N TYR A 204 -0.35 4.93 -13.87
CA TYR A 204 -1.17 5.64 -14.88
C TYR A 204 -0.46 5.78 -16.22
N VAL A 205 0.86 6.01 -16.21
CA VAL A 205 1.67 6.08 -17.44
C VAL A 205 1.67 4.73 -18.15
N ASP A 206 1.95 3.66 -17.43
CA ASP A 206 2.02 2.31 -17.99
C ASP A 206 0.65 1.84 -18.52
N LEU A 207 -0.43 2.11 -17.77
CA LEU A 207 -1.80 1.85 -18.24
C LEU A 207 -2.13 2.61 -19.53
N GLY A 208 -1.77 3.89 -19.61
CA GLY A 208 -1.98 4.68 -20.82
C GLY A 208 -1.22 4.12 -22.03
N ASN A 209 0.02 3.69 -21.83
CA ASN A 209 0.82 3.05 -22.87
C ASN A 209 0.20 1.72 -23.34
N GLU A 210 -0.27 0.88 -22.43
CA GLU A 210 -0.89 -0.40 -22.75
C GLU A 210 -2.22 -0.23 -23.48
N LEU A 211 -3.08 0.67 -23.03
CA LEU A 211 -4.37 0.95 -23.70
C LEU A 211 -4.15 1.50 -25.12
N THR A 212 -3.12 2.32 -25.31
CA THR A 212 -2.77 2.86 -26.63
C THR A 212 -2.28 1.76 -27.58
N LYS A 213 -1.44 0.83 -27.12
CA LYS A 213 -0.93 -0.28 -27.94
C LYS A 213 -2.04 -1.23 -28.38
N ASN A 214 -3.03 -1.48 -27.54
CA ASN A 214 -4.12 -2.41 -27.83
C ASN A 214 -5.19 -1.85 -28.77
N GLY A 215 -5.05 -0.60 -29.23
CA GLY A 215 -5.99 0.03 -30.14
C GLY A 215 -7.40 0.21 -29.55
N ASP A 216 -7.52 0.15 -28.23
CA ASP A 216 -8.78 0.37 -27.50
C ASP A 216 -9.16 1.87 -27.52
N ILE A 217 -9.18 2.45 -28.73
CA ILE A 217 -9.86 3.72 -28.99
C ILE A 217 -11.37 3.43 -28.99
N LYS A 218 -11.89 2.93 -27.89
CA LYS A 218 -13.30 3.15 -27.59
C LYS A 218 -13.38 4.59 -27.11
N ALA A 219 -13.64 5.50 -28.06
CA ALA A 219 -14.29 6.77 -27.77
C ALA A 219 -15.65 6.44 -27.11
N GLY A 220 -15.62 5.96 -25.89
CA GLY A 220 -16.77 5.73 -25.05
C GLY A 220 -16.99 7.01 -24.29
N LEU A 221 -18.02 7.77 -24.68
CA LEU A 221 -18.73 8.62 -23.73
C LEU A 221 -18.89 7.78 -22.46
N LEU A 222 -18.27 8.21 -21.36
CA LEU A 222 -18.50 7.62 -20.05
C LEU A 222 -20.03 7.66 -19.85
N GLU A 223 -20.68 6.51 -19.94
CA GLU A 223 -22.00 6.34 -19.34
C GLU A 223 -21.80 6.43 -17.82
N PHE A 224 -21.76 7.65 -17.29
CA PHE A 224 -21.82 7.93 -15.86
C PHE A 224 -23.14 7.48 -15.22
N ASP A 225 -24.06 6.94 -16.01
CA ASP A 225 -25.46 6.68 -15.65
C ASP A 225 -25.77 5.25 -15.18
N LYS A 226 -24.78 4.41 -14.94
CA LYS A 226 -25.05 3.18 -14.18
C LYS A 226 -24.43 3.33 -12.80
N PRO A 227 -25.26 3.51 -11.75
CA PRO A 227 -24.76 3.33 -10.40
C PRO A 227 -24.12 1.94 -10.35
N ARG A 228 -22.81 1.87 -10.04
CA ARG A 228 -22.20 0.60 -9.65
C ARG A 228 -23.14 0.03 -8.59
N LYS A 229 -23.47 -1.27 -8.67
CA LYS A 229 -24.35 -1.94 -7.69
C LYS A 229 -24.05 -1.37 -6.32
N SER A 230 -25.01 -0.62 -5.76
CA SER A 230 -24.92 -0.18 -4.38
C SER A 230 -24.51 -1.39 -3.55
N MET A 231 -23.55 -1.19 -2.65
CA MET A 231 -23.20 -2.21 -1.66
C MET A 231 -24.51 -2.81 -1.16
N SER A 232 -24.59 -4.13 -1.16
CA SER A 232 -25.76 -4.86 -0.72
C SER A 232 -26.32 -4.20 0.55
N ASN A 233 -27.63 -4.15 0.67
CA ASN A 233 -28.40 -3.62 1.81
C ASN A 233 -27.93 -4.10 3.19
N SER A 234 -26.90 -4.95 3.26
CA SER A 234 -26.34 -5.49 4.50
C SER A 234 -25.77 -4.42 5.45
N PHE A 235 -25.34 -3.26 4.94
CA PHE A 235 -24.85 -2.17 5.80
C PHE A 235 -26.01 -1.35 6.38
N LEU A 236 -27.04 -1.06 5.58
CA LEU A 236 -28.23 -0.35 6.04
C LEU A 236 -29.09 -1.24 6.96
N ASP A 237 -29.12 -2.54 6.73
CA ASP A 237 -29.82 -3.52 7.59
C ASP A 237 -29.18 -3.65 8.98
N ARG A 238 -27.86 -3.48 9.10
CA ARG A 238 -27.18 -3.47 10.42
C ARG A 238 -27.41 -2.21 11.23
N LEU A 239 -27.65 -1.04 10.58
CA LEU A 239 -27.97 0.20 11.27
C LEU A 239 -29.41 0.26 11.80
N SER A 240 -30.30 -0.64 11.37
CA SER A 240 -31.69 -0.72 11.79
C SER A 240 -31.96 -1.62 12.99
N LEU A 241 -30.93 -2.33 13.50
CA LEU A 241 -31.09 -3.31 14.59
C LEU A 241 -30.71 -2.77 15.99
N ASP A 242 -30.23 -1.51 16.09
CA ASP A 242 -29.99 -0.84 17.37
C ASP A 242 -31.03 0.27 17.62
N LYS A 243 -32.31 -0.18 17.84
CA LYS A 243 -33.33 0.60 18.51
C LYS A 243 -34.00 -0.23 19.57
#